data_79000e4c455c653d76e8b38cb251f673
#
_entry.id   79000e4c455c653d76e8b38cb251f673
#
_cell.length_a   1.000
_cell.length_b   1.000
_cell.length_c   1.000
_cell.angle_alpha   90.00
_cell.angle_beta   90.00
_cell.angle_gamma   90.00
#
_symmetry.space_group_name_H-M   'P 1'
#
loop_
_entity.id
_entity.type
_entity.pdbx_description
1 polymer ?
#
loop_
_entity_poly.entity_id
_entity_poly.type
_entity_poly.pdbx_seq_one_letter_code
_entity_poly.pdbx_strand_id
1 'polypeptide(L)'
;FGRRIGAKEEEAFFIGDGAGKPTGIFNATGGAETGVTAANTTITFDDVMDLYYSLRAPYRNKAVWLLNDSTVKAIRKLKDGNGNYIWQPSVREGEPDRILNRPYRTSIYVPELAAGKRVMAFGDYSYYWIAERQGRSFKRLNELYATTGQVGFLASERVDGKLILSEAVKTLDVKAAGK
;
A
#
# COMPACT_ATOMS: atom_id res chain seq x y z
N PHE A 1 -21.18 6.50 -6.82
CA PHE A 1 -20.01 7.33 -7.19
C PHE A 1 -18.91 7.22 -6.14
N GLY A 2 -19.15 7.50 -4.84
CA GLY A 2 -18.14 7.56 -3.79
C GLY A 2 -17.22 6.33 -3.73
N ARG A 3 -17.77 5.12 -3.77
CA ARG A 3 -16.97 3.87 -3.77
C ARG A 3 -15.99 3.77 -4.96
N ARG A 4 -16.43 4.23 -6.15
CA ARG A 4 -15.57 4.17 -7.36
C ARG A 4 -14.49 5.24 -7.34
N ILE A 5 -14.80 6.44 -6.85
CA ILE A 5 -13.82 7.51 -6.69
C ILE A 5 -12.79 7.08 -5.66
N GLY A 6 -13.21 6.70 -4.45
CA GLY A 6 -12.28 6.26 -3.40
C GLY A 6 -11.40 5.07 -3.81
N ALA A 7 -11.93 4.10 -4.57
CA ALA A 7 -11.15 3.00 -5.11
C ALA A 7 -10.05 3.47 -6.08
N LYS A 8 -10.37 4.47 -6.93
CA LYS A 8 -9.38 5.03 -7.86
C LYS A 8 -8.35 5.92 -7.18
N GLU A 9 -8.76 6.64 -6.16
CA GLU A 9 -7.83 7.41 -5.31
C GLU A 9 -6.86 6.48 -4.57
N GLU A 10 -7.38 5.41 -3.94
CA GLU A 10 -6.55 4.44 -3.24
C GLU A 10 -5.55 3.79 -4.19
N GLU A 11 -5.99 3.34 -5.38
CA GLU A 11 -5.11 2.82 -6.42
C GLU A 11 -3.98 3.81 -6.76
N ALA A 12 -4.33 5.09 -6.98
CA ALA A 12 -3.36 6.12 -7.33
C ALA A 12 -2.39 6.44 -6.19
N PHE A 13 -2.84 6.46 -4.93
CA PHE A 13 -1.97 6.69 -3.78
C PHE A 13 -1.00 5.53 -3.51
N PHE A 14 -1.30 4.33 -3.96
CA PHE A 14 -0.39 3.20 -3.79
C PHE A 14 0.56 3.01 -4.97
N ILE A 15 0.06 3.04 -6.20
CA ILE A 15 0.83 2.67 -7.41
C ILE A 15 0.86 3.75 -8.50
N GLY A 16 0.36 4.96 -8.23
CA GLY A 16 0.37 6.05 -9.19
C GLY A 16 1.79 6.45 -9.61
N ASP A 17 1.96 6.84 -10.87
CA ASP A 17 3.26 7.20 -11.46
C ASP A 17 3.61 8.70 -11.35
N GLY A 18 2.69 9.55 -10.85
CA GLY A 18 2.87 10.98 -10.73
C GLY A 18 2.63 11.76 -12.04
N ALA A 19 2.24 11.09 -13.13
CA ALA A 19 1.94 11.73 -14.41
C ALA A 19 0.42 11.98 -14.54
N GLY A 20 -0.04 13.17 -14.15
CA GLY A 20 -1.46 13.53 -14.14
C GLY A 20 -2.30 12.80 -13.09
N LYS A 21 -1.67 12.17 -12.13
CA LYS A 21 -2.24 11.47 -10.98
C LYS A 21 -1.23 11.46 -9.82
N PRO A 22 -1.66 11.17 -8.58
CA PRO A 22 -0.77 11.09 -7.43
C PRO A 22 0.46 10.20 -7.63
N THR A 23 1.55 10.53 -6.92
CA THR A 23 2.72 9.65 -6.85
C THR A 23 2.48 8.62 -5.76
N GLY A 24 2.40 7.36 -6.14
CA GLY A 24 2.11 6.25 -5.24
C GLY A 24 3.28 5.90 -4.33
N ILE A 25 2.95 5.35 -3.15
CA ILE A 25 3.92 4.90 -2.14
C ILE A 25 4.87 3.84 -2.73
N PHE A 26 4.34 2.90 -3.53
CA PHE A 26 5.10 1.82 -4.15
C PHE A 26 5.79 2.21 -5.47
N ASN A 27 5.66 3.47 -5.91
CA ASN A 27 6.38 3.93 -7.09
C ASN A 27 7.89 3.97 -6.83
N ALA A 28 8.67 3.48 -7.78
CA ALA A 28 10.13 3.48 -7.69
C ALA A 28 10.71 4.91 -7.70
N THR A 29 10.03 5.84 -8.39
CA THR A 29 10.45 7.23 -8.52
C THR A 29 9.51 8.13 -7.70
N GLY A 30 10.03 8.77 -6.66
CA GLY A 30 9.28 9.69 -5.81
C GLY A 30 8.35 9.04 -4.79
N GLY A 31 8.27 7.71 -4.74
CA GLY A 31 7.61 6.95 -3.68
C GLY A 31 8.52 6.67 -2.48
N ALA A 32 8.21 5.63 -1.72
CA ALA A 32 8.99 5.21 -0.57
C ALA A 32 10.39 4.69 -0.98
N GLU A 33 11.35 4.82 -0.08
CA GLU A 33 12.69 4.26 -0.29
C GLU A 33 12.69 2.74 -0.13
N THR A 34 13.51 2.05 -0.92
CA THR A 34 13.76 0.63 -0.72
C THR A 34 14.52 0.43 0.59
N GLY A 35 13.91 -0.27 1.53
CA GLY A 35 14.54 -0.65 2.79
C GLY A 35 15.33 -1.95 2.68
N VAL A 36 14.73 -2.94 2.01
CA VAL A 36 15.29 -4.27 1.81
C VAL A 36 14.97 -4.77 0.42
N THR A 37 15.91 -5.47 -0.18
CA THR A 37 15.67 -6.30 -1.37
C THR A 37 15.85 -7.76 -0.97
N ALA A 38 14.80 -8.55 -1.06
CA ALA A 38 14.85 -9.98 -0.75
C ALA A 38 15.89 -10.69 -1.62
N ALA A 39 16.67 -11.58 -1.03
CA ALA A 39 17.70 -12.32 -1.75
C ALA A 39 17.13 -13.28 -2.79
N ASN A 40 15.89 -13.74 -2.57
CA ASN A 40 15.18 -14.70 -3.40
C ASN A 40 13.89 -14.07 -4.01
N THR A 41 13.22 -14.84 -4.84
CA THR A 41 11.89 -14.50 -5.40
C THR A 41 10.75 -14.72 -4.38
N THR A 42 11.07 -15.20 -3.18
CA THR A 42 10.15 -15.41 -2.06
C THR A 42 10.60 -14.58 -0.86
N ILE A 43 9.66 -14.22 0.00
CA ILE A 43 9.94 -13.48 1.25
C ILE A 43 10.28 -14.48 2.35
N THR A 44 11.28 -14.15 3.15
CA THR A 44 11.62 -14.82 4.41
C THR A 44 11.18 -13.96 5.61
N PHE A 45 11.15 -14.54 6.81
CA PHE A 45 10.87 -13.76 8.02
C PHE A 45 12.02 -12.80 8.36
N ASP A 46 13.24 -13.13 7.97
CA ASP A 46 14.41 -12.28 8.13
C ASP A 46 14.26 -11.00 7.27
N ASP A 47 13.75 -11.11 6.04
CA ASP A 47 13.46 -9.94 5.20
C ASP A 47 12.44 -8.99 5.87
N VAL A 48 11.46 -9.53 6.59
CA VAL A 48 10.48 -8.73 7.34
C VAL A 48 11.13 -8.04 8.55
N MET A 49 12.02 -8.72 9.26
CA MET A 49 12.79 -8.14 10.35
C MET A 49 13.74 -7.06 9.84
N ASP A 50 14.45 -7.31 8.76
CA ASP A 50 15.36 -6.35 8.15
C ASP A 50 14.62 -5.10 7.70
N LEU A 51 13.42 -5.24 7.12
CA LEU A 51 12.58 -4.10 6.77
C LEU A 51 12.17 -3.29 8.01
N TYR A 52 11.81 -3.95 9.12
CA TYR A 52 11.49 -3.27 10.37
C TYR A 52 12.66 -2.42 10.87
N TYR A 53 13.87 -2.98 10.84
CA TYR A 53 15.07 -2.28 11.34
C TYR A 53 15.66 -1.28 10.33
N SER A 54 15.35 -1.38 9.05
CA SER A 54 15.73 -0.38 8.03
C SER A 54 15.08 0.98 8.27
N LEU A 55 13.91 1.00 8.93
CA LEU A 55 13.25 2.24 9.31
C LEU A 55 13.90 2.85 10.55
N ARG A 56 14.20 4.15 10.53
CA ARG A 56 14.77 4.86 11.68
C ARG A 56 13.82 4.86 12.88
N ALA A 57 14.38 4.77 14.08
CA ALA A 57 13.63 4.67 15.32
C ALA A 57 12.53 5.76 15.54
N PRO A 58 12.74 7.04 15.20
CA PRO A 58 11.70 8.07 15.36
C PRO A 58 10.40 7.77 14.63
N TYR A 59 10.47 7.17 13.43
CA TYR A 59 9.30 6.85 12.62
C TYR A 59 8.60 5.56 13.06
N ARG A 60 9.32 4.65 13.74
CA ARG A 60 8.78 3.34 14.16
C ARG A 60 7.59 3.44 15.10
N ASN A 61 7.50 4.50 15.92
CA ASN A 61 6.43 4.63 16.92
C ASN A 61 5.03 4.71 16.30
N LYS A 62 4.90 5.35 15.15
CA LYS A 62 3.65 5.50 14.39
C LYS A 62 3.59 4.61 13.15
N ALA A 63 4.61 3.76 12.97
CA ALA A 63 4.71 2.95 11.77
C ALA A 63 3.64 1.86 11.71
N VAL A 64 3.12 1.66 10.51
CA VAL A 64 2.12 0.66 10.14
C VAL A 64 2.65 -0.14 8.95
N TRP A 65 2.36 -1.43 8.94
CA TRP A 65 2.62 -2.26 7.77
C TRP A 65 1.53 -2.09 6.73
N LEU A 66 1.92 -1.99 5.47
CA LEU A 66 1.01 -1.94 4.33
C LEU A 66 1.40 -3.02 3.32
N LEU A 67 0.49 -3.94 3.05
CA LEU A 67 0.76 -5.10 2.20
C LEU A 67 -0.51 -5.65 1.57
N ASN A 68 -0.35 -6.51 0.56
CA ASN A 68 -1.46 -7.24 -0.03
C ASN A 68 -1.84 -8.43 0.86
N ASP A 69 -3.10 -8.85 0.83
CA ASP A 69 -3.59 -10.01 1.59
C ASP A 69 -2.87 -11.32 1.19
N SER A 70 -2.49 -11.45 -0.07
CA SER A 70 -1.67 -12.56 -0.55
C SER A 70 -0.29 -12.60 0.13
N THR A 71 0.30 -11.44 0.39
CA THR A 71 1.58 -11.31 1.13
C THR A 71 1.42 -11.67 2.60
N VAL A 72 0.31 -11.24 3.24
CA VAL A 72 -0.03 -11.67 4.62
C VAL A 72 -0.09 -13.19 4.70
N LYS A 73 -0.81 -13.83 3.76
CA LYS A 73 -0.91 -15.29 3.68
C LYS A 73 0.46 -15.95 3.52
N ALA A 74 1.34 -15.38 2.70
CA ALA A 74 2.70 -15.91 2.51
C ALA A 74 3.50 -15.84 3.82
N ILE A 75 3.50 -14.70 4.52
CA ILE A 75 4.20 -14.51 5.79
C ILE A 75 3.66 -15.46 6.87
N ARG A 76 2.33 -15.62 6.96
CA ARG A 76 1.71 -16.55 7.92
C ARG A 76 2.10 -18.02 7.70
N LYS A 77 2.45 -18.39 6.47
CA LYS A 77 2.87 -19.74 6.13
C LYS A 77 4.36 -20.02 6.39
N LEU A 78 5.13 -19.01 6.79
CA LEU A 78 6.54 -19.20 7.12
C LEU A 78 6.67 -20.09 8.35
N LYS A 79 7.56 -21.06 8.25
CA LYS A 79 7.83 -22.05 9.29
C LYS A 79 9.28 -21.97 9.72
N ASP A 80 9.53 -22.33 10.98
CA ASP A 80 10.86 -22.51 11.52
C ASP A 80 11.48 -23.86 11.05
N GLY A 81 12.74 -24.12 11.43
CA GLY A 81 13.43 -25.34 11.10
C GLY A 81 12.79 -26.63 11.68
N ASN A 82 11.87 -26.49 12.62
CA ASN A 82 11.11 -27.58 13.25
C ASN A 82 9.70 -27.76 12.64
N GLY A 83 9.33 -26.91 11.65
CA GLY A 83 8.03 -26.98 10.99
C GLY A 83 6.91 -26.21 11.68
N ASN A 84 7.21 -25.44 12.76
CA ASN A 84 6.23 -24.61 13.43
C ASN A 84 6.05 -23.27 12.70
N TYR A 85 4.84 -22.73 12.71
CA TYR A 85 4.58 -21.39 12.16
C TYR A 85 5.26 -20.33 13.02
N ILE A 86 6.07 -19.47 12.40
CA ILE A 86 6.82 -18.41 13.09
C ILE A 86 5.87 -17.33 13.59
N TRP A 87 4.88 -16.94 12.77
CA TRP A 87 3.90 -15.96 13.16
C TRP A 87 2.62 -16.64 13.67
N GLN A 88 2.39 -16.50 14.96
CA GLN A 88 1.14 -16.92 15.58
C GLN A 88 0.18 -15.72 15.66
N PRO A 89 -1.08 -15.88 15.22
CA PRO A 89 -2.09 -14.83 15.36
C PRO A 89 -2.37 -14.57 16.85
N SER A 90 -2.84 -13.36 17.16
CA SER A 90 -3.31 -13.05 18.52
C SER A 90 -4.43 -14.00 18.93
N VAL A 91 -4.24 -14.68 20.06
CA VAL A 91 -5.26 -15.60 20.64
C VAL A 91 -6.24 -14.83 21.52
N ARG A 92 -6.03 -13.53 21.73
CA ARG A 92 -6.91 -12.68 22.55
C ARG A 92 -8.06 -12.13 21.72
N GLU A 93 -9.30 -12.38 22.17
CA GLU A 93 -10.48 -11.73 21.58
C GLU A 93 -10.35 -10.21 21.63
N GLY A 94 -10.61 -9.57 20.48
CA GLY A 94 -10.61 -8.10 20.36
C GLY A 94 -9.25 -7.44 20.07
N GLU A 95 -8.13 -8.18 20.08
CA GLU A 95 -6.85 -7.62 19.64
C GLU A 95 -6.60 -7.94 18.17
N PRO A 96 -6.41 -6.92 17.30
CA PRO A 96 -6.05 -7.15 15.91
C PRO A 96 -4.66 -7.77 15.81
N ASP A 97 -4.51 -8.67 14.85
CA ASP A 97 -3.20 -9.27 14.54
C ASP A 97 -2.16 -8.20 14.26
N ARG A 98 -0.92 -8.46 14.71
CA ARG A 98 0.22 -7.55 14.55
C ARG A 98 1.42 -8.29 13.97
N ILE A 99 2.18 -7.61 13.12
CA ILE A 99 3.48 -8.08 12.65
C ILE A 99 4.55 -7.34 13.45
N LEU A 100 5.43 -8.05 14.16
CA LEU A 100 6.46 -7.47 15.04
C LEU A 100 5.89 -6.35 15.95
N ASN A 101 4.78 -6.64 16.61
CA ASN A 101 4.09 -5.70 17.52
C ASN A 101 3.54 -4.41 16.87
N ARG A 102 3.51 -4.32 15.52
CA ARG A 102 2.97 -3.18 14.79
C ARG A 102 1.71 -3.57 14.03
N PRO A 103 0.72 -2.67 13.96
CA PRO A 103 -0.49 -2.93 13.21
C PRO A 103 -0.19 -3.05 11.72
N TYR A 104 -1.00 -3.80 11.00
CA TYR A 104 -0.94 -3.87 9.55
C TYR A 104 -2.27 -3.49 8.91
N ARG A 105 -2.20 -3.03 7.68
CA ARG A 105 -3.35 -2.76 6.81
C ARG A 105 -3.14 -3.49 5.50
N THR A 106 -4.22 -4.03 4.97
CA THR A 106 -4.20 -4.69 3.66
C THR A 106 -4.96 -3.87 2.64
N SER A 107 -4.46 -3.88 1.41
CA SER A 107 -5.16 -3.32 0.26
C SER A 107 -4.93 -4.19 -0.97
N ILE A 108 -5.96 -4.28 -1.80
CA ILE A 108 -5.90 -4.99 -3.10
C ILE A 108 -5.02 -4.27 -4.13
N TYR A 109 -4.73 -2.98 -3.91
CA TYR A 109 -3.91 -2.17 -4.82
C TYR A 109 -2.41 -2.24 -4.50
N VAL A 110 -2.04 -2.78 -3.33
CA VAL A 110 -0.64 -3.11 -3.08
C VAL A 110 -0.25 -4.27 -3.99
N PRO A 111 0.91 -4.19 -4.67
CA PRO A 111 1.34 -5.27 -5.56
C PRO A 111 1.41 -6.62 -4.85
N GLU A 112 0.90 -7.65 -5.52
CA GLU A 112 1.00 -9.02 -5.04
C GLU A 112 2.45 -9.50 -5.01
N LEU A 113 2.70 -10.55 -4.24
CA LEU A 113 4.01 -11.17 -4.12
C LEU A 113 4.46 -11.73 -5.47
N ALA A 114 5.33 -10.99 -6.15
CA ALA A 114 5.91 -11.39 -7.43
C ALA A 114 7.34 -10.85 -7.58
N ALA A 115 8.15 -11.54 -8.37
CA ALA A 115 9.52 -11.13 -8.64
C ALA A 115 9.59 -9.72 -9.26
N GLY A 116 10.53 -8.91 -8.80
CA GLY A 116 10.73 -7.52 -9.24
C GLY A 116 9.67 -6.53 -8.77
N LYS A 117 8.82 -6.90 -7.83
CA LYS A 117 7.77 -6.02 -7.28
C LYS A 117 8.09 -5.55 -5.87
N ARG A 118 7.61 -4.36 -5.53
CA ARG A 118 7.53 -3.82 -4.18
C ARG A 118 6.26 -4.35 -3.53
N VAL A 119 6.39 -5.25 -2.57
CA VAL A 119 5.25 -6.06 -2.10
C VAL A 119 4.79 -5.72 -0.71
N MET A 120 5.59 -4.94 0.01
CA MET A 120 5.31 -4.53 1.38
C MET A 120 5.92 -3.16 1.63
N ALA A 121 5.26 -2.34 2.43
CA ALA A 121 5.82 -1.10 2.94
C ALA A 121 5.63 -1.02 4.45
N PHE A 122 6.60 -0.42 5.13
CA PHE A 122 6.56 -0.18 6.57
C PHE A 122 7.01 1.25 6.87
N GLY A 123 6.19 2.01 7.58
CA GLY A 123 6.53 3.39 7.90
C GLY A 123 5.41 4.23 8.49
N ASP A 124 5.73 5.50 8.70
CA ASP A 124 4.79 6.51 9.15
C ASP A 124 4.17 7.22 7.95
N TYR A 125 2.93 6.90 7.65
CA TYR A 125 2.19 7.45 6.51
C TYR A 125 1.66 8.86 6.74
N SER A 126 1.86 9.47 7.90
CA SER A 126 1.53 10.89 8.12
C SER A 126 2.36 11.84 7.25
N TYR A 127 3.49 11.34 6.71
CA TYR A 127 4.31 12.06 5.74
C TYR A 127 3.83 11.91 4.28
N TYR A 128 2.78 11.13 4.02
CA TYR A 128 2.12 11.13 2.73
C TYR A 128 1.03 12.22 2.72
N TRP A 129 1.26 13.28 1.95
CA TRP A 129 0.33 14.41 1.89
C TRP A 129 -0.59 14.27 0.68
N ILE A 130 -1.85 14.59 0.93
CA ILE A 130 -2.90 14.61 -0.09
C ILE A 130 -3.38 16.04 -0.21
N ALA A 131 -3.38 16.57 -1.44
CA ALA A 131 -3.86 17.89 -1.77
C ALA A 131 -5.14 17.78 -2.61
N GLU A 132 -6.23 18.33 -2.11
CA GLU A 132 -7.50 18.46 -2.82
C GLU A 132 -7.67 19.88 -3.35
N ARG A 133 -8.12 20.00 -4.60
CA ARG A 133 -8.45 21.29 -5.20
C ARG A 133 -9.95 21.36 -5.49
N GLN A 134 -10.64 22.35 -4.90
CA GLN A 134 -12.06 22.68 -5.13
C GLN A 134 -13.08 21.61 -4.68
N GLY A 135 -12.65 20.54 -3.98
CA GLY A 135 -13.55 19.48 -3.53
C GLY A 135 -14.19 18.69 -4.67
N ARG A 136 -15.12 17.83 -4.30
CA ARG A 136 -15.87 16.98 -5.24
C ARG A 136 -17.07 17.74 -5.81
N SER A 137 -17.26 17.69 -7.12
CA SER A 137 -18.45 18.22 -7.77
C SER A 137 -19.30 17.10 -8.37
N PHE A 138 -20.63 17.26 -8.25
CA PHE A 138 -21.60 16.35 -8.84
C PHE A 138 -22.55 17.16 -9.73
N LYS A 139 -22.67 16.78 -11.00
CA LYS A 139 -23.54 17.42 -11.96
C LYS A 139 -24.49 16.40 -12.58
N ARG A 140 -25.77 16.68 -12.54
CA ARG A 140 -26.79 15.93 -13.27
C ARG A 140 -26.87 16.46 -14.70
N LEU A 141 -26.83 15.57 -15.68
CA LEU A 141 -26.88 15.84 -17.10
C LEU A 141 -28.26 15.39 -17.62
N ASN A 142 -29.20 16.33 -17.75
CA ASN A 142 -30.57 16.00 -18.12
C ASN A 142 -30.75 15.81 -19.63
N GLU A 143 -29.91 16.48 -20.44
CA GLU A 143 -30.09 16.55 -21.90
C GLU A 143 -29.25 15.51 -22.65
N LEU A 144 -28.09 15.12 -22.13
CA LEU A 144 -27.11 14.30 -22.84
C LEU A 144 -27.66 12.93 -23.30
N TYR A 145 -28.60 12.36 -22.56
CA TYR A 145 -29.21 11.05 -22.85
C TYR A 145 -30.75 11.11 -22.92
N ALA A 146 -31.33 12.28 -23.20
CA ALA A 146 -32.76 12.47 -23.22
C ALA A 146 -33.45 11.57 -24.29
N THR A 147 -32.80 11.38 -25.44
CA THR A 147 -33.32 10.56 -26.54
C THR A 147 -33.40 9.05 -26.19
N THR A 148 -32.63 8.59 -25.22
CA THR A 148 -32.63 7.20 -24.74
C THR A 148 -33.38 7.03 -23.41
N GLY A 149 -34.00 8.10 -22.89
CA GLY A 149 -34.73 8.06 -21.62
C GLY A 149 -33.83 7.88 -20.38
N GLN A 150 -32.53 8.15 -20.49
CA GLN A 150 -31.56 8.01 -19.42
C GLN A 150 -31.12 9.36 -18.86
N VAL A 151 -30.68 9.41 -17.63
CA VAL A 151 -30.09 10.58 -16.98
C VAL A 151 -28.61 10.32 -16.69
N GLY A 152 -27.76 11.21 -17.18
CA GLY A 152 -26.33 11.16 -16.90
C GLY A 152 -25.97 11.83 -15.56
N PHE A 153 -24.97 11.32 -14.90
CA PHE A 153 -24.36 11.97 -13.74
C PHE A 153 -22.86 12.09 -13.95
N LEU A 154 -22.34 13.29 -13.81
CA LEU A 154 -20.90 13.58 -13.88
C LEU A 154 -20.41 13.89 -12.46
N ALA A 155 -19.40 13.14 -12.03
CA ALA A 155 -18.66 13.46 -10.82
C ALA A 155 -17.23 13.81 -11.22
N SER A 156 -16.69 14.90 -10.67
CA SER A 156 -15.31 15.30 -10.90
C SER A 156 -14.65 15.71 -9.60
N GLU A 157 -13.37 15.37 -9.50
CA GLU A 157 -12.49 15.68 -8.38
C GLU A 157 -11.07 15.93 -8.90
N ARG A 158 -10.34 16.80 -8.24
CA ARG A 158 -8.93 17.05 -8.51
C ARG A 158 -8.16 16.81 -7.23
N VAL A 159 -7.40 15.73 -7.22
CA VAL A 159 -6.59 15.31 -6.09
C VAL A 159 -5.16 15.03 -6.57
N ASP A 160 -4.20 15.37 -5.74
CA ASP A 160 -2.80 14.97 -5.89
C ASP A 160 -2.30 14.43 -4.56
N GLY A 161 -1.26 13.61 -4.60
CA GLY A 161 -0.67 13.02 -3.41
C GLY A 161 0.78 12.65 -3.62
N LYS A 162 1.59 12.88 -2.60
CA LYS A 162 3.01 12.59 -2.62
C LYS A 162 3.56 12.31 -1.23
N LEU A 163 4.51 11.39 -1.16
CA LEU A 163 5.33 11.19 0.03
C LEU A 163 6.36 12.33 0.11
N ILE A 164 6.23 13.19 1.15
CA ILE A 164 7.12 14.35 1.30
C ILE A 164 8.47 13.94 1.83
N LEU A 165 8.50 12.92 2.69
CA LEU A 165 9.72 12.42 3.31
C LEU A 165 9.84 10.93 2.99
N SER A 166 10.63 10.60 1.98
CA SER A 166 10.78 9.23 1.48
C SER A 166 11.39 8.27 2.52
N GLU A 167 12.26 8.77 3.40
CA GLU A 167 12.89 7.98 4.46
C GLU A 167 11.92 7.52 5.56
N ALA A 168 10.74 8.17 5.69
CA ALA A 168 9.74 7.83 6.71
C ALA A 168 8.97 6.54 6.39
N VAL A 169 9.04 6.06 5.15
CA VAL A 169 8.44 4.81 4.69
C VAL A 169 9.46 4.00 3.91
N LYS A 170 9.61 2.74 4.24
CA LYS A 170 10.53 1.80 3.58
C LYS A 170 9.75 0.68 2.90
N THR A 171 10.23 0.22 1.75
CA THR A 171 9.64 -0.90 1.01
C THR A 171 10.52 -2.14 1.05
N LEU A 172 9.87 -3.30 0.93
CA LEU A 172 10.50 -4.57 0.65
C LEU A 172 10.28 -4.89 -0.84
N ASP A 173 11.39 -4.98 -1.54
CA ASP A 173 11.43 -5.27 -2.95
C ASP A 173 11.81 -6.74 -3.14
N VAL A 174 11.03 -7.50 -3.91
CA VAL A 174 11.37 -8.89 -4.24
C VAL A 174 12.37 -8.88 -5.40
N LYS A 175 13.42 -9.70 -5.29
CA LYS A 175 14.42 -9.81 -6.34
C LYS A 175 13.77 -10.15 -7.67
N ALA A 176 14.18 -9.46 -8.74
CA ALA A 176 13.76 -9.81 -10.08
C ALA A 176 14.25 -11.23 -10.43
N ALA A 177 13.41 -12.01 -11.12
CA ALA A 177 13.87 -13.27 -11.67
C ALA A 177 15.01 -12.97 -12.66
N GLY A 178 16.18 -13.55 -12.41
CA GLY A 178 17.30 -13.43 -13.34
C GLY A 178 16.89 -13.94 -14.72
N LYS A 179 17.26 -13.20 -15.77
CA LYS A 179 17.20 -13.68 -17.14
C LYS A 179 18.24 -14.77 -17.33
#